data_11edb4967d7d826b6573539fd70828ce
#
_entry.id   11edb4967d7d826b6573539fd70828ce
#
_cell.length_a   1.000
_cell.length_b   1.000
_cell.length_c   1.000
_cell.angle_alpha   90.00
_cell.angle_beta   90.00
_cell.angle_gamma   90.00
#
_symmetry.space_group_name_H-M   'P 1'
#
loop_
_entity.id
_entity.type
_entity.pdbx_description
1 polymer ?
#
loop_
_entity_poly.entity_id
_entity_poly.type
_entity_poly.pdbx_seq_one_letter_code
_entity_poly.pdbx_strand_id
1 'polypeptide(L)'
;TGRFASFRRRAFILAIFGPLAIWGIFLGFELGGQTFNIRAIGIIVAGFLGGRLVGSLVGAAAGVINALIAPPDLAFYMFAASVIDGLVAGLIARKFGVRVSTIVLGAIAAQLVHHVTLGAVFLAIDAEQAIQIASNVELHAAKIAANTVGEILFMGLLGLTRELEQAREDAVTSRAQVRSARLEA
;
A
#
# COMPACT_ATOMS: atom_id res chain seq x y z
N THR A 1 -26.66 1.21 -11.14
CA THR A 1 -25.49 0.84 -11.96
C THR A 1 -24.17 1.27 -11.28
N GLY A 2 -24.05 2.48 -10.70
CA GLY A 2 -22.81 2.98 -10.10
C GLY A 2 -22.33 2.20 -8.87
N ARG A 3 -23.24 1.73 -8.01
CA ARG A 3 -22.87 0.95 -6.80
C ARG A 3 -22.26 -0.42 -7.14
N PHE A 4 -22.74 -1.08 -8.18
CA PHE A 4 -22.24 -2.38 -8.60
C PHE A 4 -20.83 -2.27 -9.21
N ALA A 5 -20.57 -1.24 -10.01
CA ALA A 5 -19.25 -0.96 -10.55
C ALA A 5 -18.23 -0.65 -9.45
N SER A 6 -18.62 0.12 -8.43
CA SER A 6 -17.73 0.42 -7.28
C SER A 6 -17.42 -0.83 -6.44
N PHE A 7 -18.39 -1.73 -6.27
CA PHE A 7 -18.18 -3.00 -5.56
C PHE A 7 -17.20 -3.92 -6.31
N ARG A 8 -17.41 -4.12 -7.62
CA ARG A 8 -16.51 -4.93 -8.46
C ARG A 8 -15.07 -4.42 -8.43
N ARG A 9 -14.89 -3.10 -8.54
CA ARG A 9 -13.56 -2.46 -8.43
C ARG A 9 -12.91 -2.76 -7.09
N ARG A 10 -13.64 -2.62 -5.97
CA ARG A 10 -13.11 -2.89 -4.63
C ARG A 10 -12.75 -4.37 -4.44
N ALA A 11 -13.61 -5.27 -4.90
CA ALA A 11 -13.36 -6.71 -4.85
C ALA A 11 -12.10 -7.09 -5.66
N PHE A 12 -11.91 -6.47 -6.84
CA PHE A 12 -10.73 -6.66 -7.67
C PHE A 12 -9.44 -6.19 -6.97
N ILE A 13 -9.49 -5.00 -6.34
CA ILE A 13 -8.34 -4.48 -5.58
C ILE A 13 -8.00 -5.42 -4.41
N LEU A 14 -9.01 -5.89 -3.66
CA LEU A 14 -8.81 -6.87 -2.58
C LEU A 14 -8.18 -8.16 -3.09
N ALA A 15 -8.67 -8.69 -4.22
CA ALA A 15 -8.19 -9.94 -4.79
C ALA A 15 -6.74 -9.88 -5.30
N ILE A 16 -6.27 -8.71 -5.72
CA ILE A 16 -4.87 -8.52 -6.16
C ILE A 16 -3.98 -8.16 -4.98
N PHE A 17 -4.34 -7.14 -4.23
CA PHE A 17 -3.46 -6.56 -3.20
C PHE A 17 -3.45 -7.34 -1.90
N GLY A 18 -4.50 -8.13 -1.59
CA GLY A 18 -4.50 -9.05 -0.46
C GLY A 18 -3.37 -10.08 -0.56
N PRO A 19 -3.35 -10.93 -1.59
CA PRO A 19 -2.25 -11.87 -1.82
C PRO A 19 -0.88 -11.21 -1.95
N LEU A 20 -0.80 -10.06 -2.64
CA LEU A 20 0.46 -9.33 -2.80
C LEU A 20 1.02 -8.83 -1.46
N ALA A 21 0.17 -8.28 -0.59
CA ALA A 21 0.58 -7.84 0.73
C ALA A 21 0.99 -9.01 1.63
N ILE A 22 0.26 -10.14 1.57
CA ILE A 22 0.64 -11.38 2.28
C ILE A 22 1.98 -11.90 1.77
N TRP A 23 2.16 -11.99 0.46
CA TRP A 23 3.44 -12.42 -0.11
C TRP A 23 4.58 -11.48 0.29
N GLY A 24 4.32 -10.18 0.33
CA GLY A 24 5.28 -9.18 0.76
C GLY A 24 5.83 -9.38 2.18
N ILE A 25 5.16 -10.19 3.04
CA ILE A 25 5.67 -10.58 4.34
C ILE A 25 6.89 -11.50 4.19
N PHE A 26 6.83 -12.41 3.20
CA PHE A 26 7.86 -13.41 2.96
C PHE A 26 8.99 -12.90 2.04
N LEU A 27 8.75 -11.79 1.32
CA LEU A 27 9.75 -11.10 0.50
C LEU A 27 10.52 -10.07 1.35
N GLY A 28 11.01 -10.50 2.51
CA GLY A 28 11.82 -9.68 3.41
C GLY A 28 13.30 -9.81 3.11
N PHE A 29 14.05 -8.79 3.47
CA PHE A 29 15.50 -8.82 3.54
C PHE A 29 15.97 -8.37 4.92
N GLU A 30 17.10 -8.88 5.36
CA GLU A 30 17.67 -8.48 6.63
C GLU A 30 18.64 -7.31 6.46
N LEU A 31 18.49 -6.29 7.29
CA LEU A 31 19.39 -5.16 7.35
C LEU A 31 19.58 -4.77 8.82
N GLY A 32 20.83 -4.74 9.29
CA GLY A 32 21.13 -4.37 10.68
C GLY A 32 20.49 -5.29 11.72
N GLY A 33 20.31 -6.59 11.41
CA GLY A 33 19.69 -7.59 12.30
C GLY A 33 18.14 -7.48 12.40
N GLN A 34 17.51 -6.67 11.55
CA GLN A 34 16.06 -6.56 11.47
C GLN A 34 15.55 -6.97 10.09
N THR A 35 14.41 -7.68 10.08
CA THR A 35 13.76 -8.09 8.83
C THR A 35 12.88 -6.96 8.30
N PHE A 36 13.17 -6.54 7.08
CA PHE A 36 12.37 -5.60 6.31
C PHE A 36 11.49 -6.36 5.36
N ASN A 37 10.20 -6.21 5.47
CA ASN A 37 9.27 -6.78 4.51
C ASN A 37 8.57 -5.68 3.70
N ILE A 38 8.19 -6.02 2.47
CA ILE A 38 7.57 -5.08 1.53
C ILE A 38 6.04 -5.10 1.57
N ARG A 39 5.43 -5.75 2.59
CA ARG A 39 3.96 -5.86 2.70
C ARG A 39 3.26 -4.51 2.73
N ALA A 40 3.91 -3.51 3.34
CA ALA A 40 3.36 -2.16 3.48
C ALA A 40 3.02 -1.54 2.11
N ILE A 41 3.82 -1.79 1.08
CA ILE A 41 3.57 -1.31 -0.28
C ILE A 41 2.21 -1.79 -0.77
N GLY A 42 1.92 -3.08 -0.67
CA GLY A 42 0.62 -3.64 -1.08
C GLY A 42 -0.56 -3.07 -0.31
N ILE A 43 -0.41 -2.91 1.01
CA ILE A 43 -1.45 -2.39 1.90
C ILE A 43 -1.76 -0.91 1.57
N ILE A 44 -0.73 -0.08 1.47
CA ILE A 44 -0.85 1.36 1.26
C ILE A 44 -1.40 1.64 -0.15
N VAL A 45 -0.91 0.95 -1.17
CA VAL A 45 -1.43 1.05 -2.55
C VAL A 45 -2.91 0.63 -2.61
N ALA A 46 -3.30 -0.44 -1.91
CA ALA A 46 -4.71 -0.82 -1.80
C ALA A 46 -5.57 0.27 -1.16
N GLY A 47 -5.04 0.97 -0.15
CA GLY A 47 -5.68 2.13 0.48
C GLY A 47 -5.87 3.29 -0.50
N PHE A 48 -4.85 3.63 -1.27
CA PHE A 48 -4.94 4.68 -2.30
C PHE A 48 -5.95 4.36 -3.40
N LEU A 49 -5.97 3.13 -3.90
CA LEU A 49 -6.82 2.73 -5.02
C LEU A 49 -8.25 2.38 -4.61
N GLY A 50 -8.44 1.75 -3.46
CA GLY A 50 -9.71 1.20 -2.98
C GLY A 50 -10.36 2.01 -1.86
N GLY A 51 -9.64 2.97 -1.29
CA GLY A 51 -10.07 3.77 -0.15
C GLY A 51 -9.87 3.05 1.19
N ARG A 52 -10.20 3.76 2.28
CA ARG A 52 -9.93 3.34 3.66
C ARG A 52 -10.40 1.91 4.00
N LEU A 53 -11.60 1.53 3.54
CA LEU A 53 -12.15 0.20 3.85
C LEU A 53 -11.32 -0.92 3.19
N VAL A 54 -10.98 -0.75 1.91
CA VAL A 54 -10.23 -1.75 1.16
C VAL A 54 -8.80 -1.84 1.71
N GLY A 55 -8.14 -0.69 1.96
CA GLY A 55 -6.82 -0.66 2.57
C GLY A 55 -6.78 -1.33 3.94
N SER A 56 -7.76 -1.03 4.82
CA SER A 56 -7.85 -1.70 6.12
C SER A 56 -8.11 -3.20 6.03
N LEU A 57 -8.92 -3.66 5.06
CA LEU A 57 -9.17 -5.09 4.87
C LEU A 57 -7.94 -5.83 4.33
N VAL A 58 -7.21 -5.23 3.39
CA VAL A 58 -5.91 -5.78 2.93
C VAL A 58 -4.91 -5.79 4.08
N GLY A 59 -4.85 -4.71 4.86
CA GLY A 59 -4.03 -4.61 6.06
C GLY A 59 -4.40 -5.67 7.11
N ALA A 60 -5.70 -5.92 7.32
CA ALA A 60 -6.16 -6.95 8.24
C ALA A 60 -5.76 -8.36 7.78
N ALA A 61 -5.94 -8.67 6.48
CA ALA A 61 -5.55 -9.96 5.93
C ALA A 61 -4.03 -10.22 6.06
N ALA A 62 -3.20 -9.26 5.65
CA ALA A 62 -1.76 -9.34 5.82
C ALA A 62 -1.35 -9.31 7.30
N GLY A 63 -2.04 -8.49 8.11
CA GLY A 63 -1.79 -8.36 9.54
C GLY A 63 -2.03 -9.64 10.32
N VAL A 64 -3.08 -10.41 10.00
CA VAL A 64 -3.35 -11.73 10.61
C VAL A 64 -2.19 -12.67 10.33
N ILE A 65 -1.77 -12.80 9.07
CA ILE A 65 -0.65 -13.70 8.71
C ILE A 65 0.64 -13.26 9.42
N ASN A 66 0.92 -11.94 9.42
CA ASN A 66 2.09 -11.41 10.09
C ASN A 66 2.06 -11.63 11.61
N ALA A 67 0.89 -11.51 12.25
CA ALA A 67 0.71 -11.78 13.67
C ALA A 67 0.92 -13.25 14.03
N LEU A 68 0.55 -14.18 13.13
CA LEU A 68 0.74 -15.62 13.34
C LEU A 68 2.21 -16.06 13.31
N ILE A 69 3.07 -15.32 12.61
CA ILE A 69 4.51 -15.61 12.52
C ILE A 69 5.36 -14.74 13.44
N ALA A 70 4.80 -13.68 14.00
CA ALA A 70 5.47 -12.80 14.93
C ALA A 70 5.56 -13.42 16.34
N PRO A 71 6.49 -12.95 17.18
CA PRO A 71 6.46 -13.25 18.63
C PRO A 71 5.10 -12.89 19.24
N PRO A 72 4.58 -13.70 20.19
CA PRO A 72 3.22 -13.52 20.73
C PRO A 72 2.94 -12.13 21.33
N ASP A 73 3.93 -11.51 21.95
CA ASP A 73 3.91 -10.18 22.52
C ASP A 73 3.77 -9.07 21.47
N LEU A 74 4.21 -9.34 20.24
CA LEU A 74 4.12 -8.42 19.10
C LEU A 74 2.93 -8.71 18.17
N ALA A 75 2.25 -9.82 18.31
CA ALA A 75 1.20 -10.28 17.39
C ALA A 75 0.09 -9.22 17.18
N PHE A 76 -0.44 -8.67 18.28
CA PHE A 76 -1.45 -7.63 18.22
C PHE A 76 -0.96 -6.35 17.51
N TYR A 77 0.27 -5.93 17.82
CA TYR A 77 0.89 -4.79 17.15
C TYR A 77 1.02 -5.02 15.64
N MET A 78 1.53 -6.18 15.23
CA MET A 78 1.71 -6.50 13.81
C MET A 78 0.40 -6.48 13.03
N PHE A 79 -0.69 -6.93 13.66
CA PHE A 79 -2.04 -6.83 13.10
C PHE A 79 -2.51 -5.37 13.03
N ALA A 80 -2.50 -4.66 14.16
CA ALA A 80 -3.03 -3.30 14.26
C ALA A 80 -2.30 -2.32 13.33
N ALA A 81 -0.98 -2.37 13.30
CA ALA A 81 -0.15 -1.51 12.44
C ALA A 81 -0.48 -1.71 10.96
N SER A 82 -0.66 -2.97 10.51
CA SER A 82 -1.03 -3.26 9.12
C SER A 82 -2.42 -2.70 8.75
N VAL A 83 -3.39 -2.77 9.67
CA VAL A 83 -4.73 -2.17 9.47
C VAL A 83 -4.64 -0.65 9.37
N ILE A 84 -3.85 -0.04 10.26
CA ILE A 84 -3.66 1.42 10.32
C ILE A 84 -2.98 1.94 9.06
N ASP A 85 -1.97 1.25 8.53
CA ASP A 85 -1.29 1.62 7.29
C ASP A 85 -2.30 1.80 6.14
N GLY A 86 -3.18 0.82 5.94
CA GLY A 86 -4.21 0.86 4.91
C GLY A 86 -5.29 1.92 5.15
N LEU A 87 -5.66 2.13 6.43
CA LEU A 87 -6.62 3.16 6.83
C LEU A 87 -6.09 4.56 6.52
N VAL A 88 -4.86 4.86 6.96
CA VAL A 88 -4.21 6.16 6.78
C VAL A 88 -4.06 6.50 5.31
N ALA A 89 -3.54 5.56 4.50
CA ALA A 89 -3.39 5.74 3.06
C ALA A 89 -4.74 6.05 2.39
N GLY A 90 -5.79 5.30 2.74
CA GLY A 90 -7.13 5.51 2.19
C GLY A 90 -7.80 6.82 2.64
N LEU A 91 -7.52 7.31 3.85
CA LEU A 91 -7.99 8.61 4.34
C LEU A 91 -7.29 9.76 3.60
N ILE A 92 -5.99 9.67 3.40
CA ILE A 92 -5.20 10.66 2.67
C ILE A 92 -5.65 10.72 1.21
N ALA A 93 -5.80 9.57 0.54
CA ALA A 93 -6.30 9.50 -0.82
C ALA A 93 -7.69 10.12 -0.98
N ARG A 94 -8.58 9.92 0.01
CA ARG A 94 -9.92 10.52 0.01
C ARG A 94 -9.87 12.05 0.15
N LYS A 95 -8.98 12.58 0.98
CA LYS A 95 -8.90 14.02 1.29
C LYS A 95 -8.20 14.80 0.19
N PHE A 96 -7.11 14.27 -0.35
CA PHE A 96 -6.21 15.00 -1.25
C PHE A 96 -6.18 14.45 -2.69
N GLY A 97 -6.91 13.37 -2.97
CA GLY A 97 -6.87 12.67 -4.25
C GLY A 97 -5.61 11.80 -4.41
N VAL A 98 -5.49 11.15 -5.57
CA VAL A 98 -4.36 10.27 -5.89
C VAL A 98 -3.43 11.01 -6.86
N ARG A 99 -2.38 11.61 -6.32
CA ARG A 99 -1.32 12.32 -7.03
C ARG A 99 0.02 11.86 -6.46
N VAL A 100 1.12 12.06 -7.19
CA VAL A 100 2.47 11.67 -6.72
C VAL A 100 2.79 12.27 -5.35
N SER A 101 2.56 13.55 -5.16
CA SER A 101 2.77 14.21 -3.85
C SER A 101 1.93 13.63 -2.73
N THR A 102 0.70 13.22 -3.04
CA THR A 102 -0.21 12.60 -2.06
C THR A 102 0.21 11.17 -1.73
N ILE A 103 0.75 10.45 -2.69
CA ILE A 103 1.30 9.10 -2.50
C ILE A 103 2.50 9.19 -1.56
N VAL A 104 3.44 10.09 -1.83
CA VAL A 104 4.60 10.33 -0.96
C VAL A 104 4.17 10.70 0.46
N LEU A 105 3.24 11.68 0.59
CA LEU A 105 2.72 12.09 1.89
C LEU A 105 2.06 10.92 2.63
N GLY A 106 1.25 10.13 1.92
CA GLY A 106 0.53 9.00 2.51
C GLY A 106 1.44 7.85 2.92
N ALA A 107 2.46 7.57 2.11
CA ALA A 107 3.50 6.62 2.41
C ALA A 107 4.23 6.98 3.71
N ILE A 108 4.75 8.20 3.76
CA ILE A 108 5.47 8.71 4.94
C ILE A 108 4.54 8.73 6.16
N ALA A 109 3.31 9.25 6.03
CA ALA A 109 2.37 9.35 7.14
C ALA A 109 1.99 7.96 7.69
N ALA A 110 1.69 6.98 6.83
CA ALA A 110 1.39 5.61 7.24
C ALA A 110 2.57 4.99 7.99
N GLN A 111 3.78 5.11 7.44
CA GLN A 111 4.99 4.59 8.07
C GLN A 111 5.32 5.28 9.41
N LEU A 112 5.12 6.59 9.52
CA LEU A 112 5.30 7.30 10.79
C LEU A 112 4.29 6.83 11.84
N VAL A 113 3.02 6.71 11.49
CA VAL A 113 1.98 6.19 12.40
C VAL A 113 2.30 4.76 12.82
N HIS A 114 2.77 3.92 11.89
CA HIS A 114 3.25 2.57 12.16
C HIS A 114 4.38 2.57 13.24
N HIS A 115 5.41 3.42 13.07
CA HIS A 115 6.52 3.49 14.02
C HIS A 115 6.12 4.08 15.37
N VAL A 116 5.24 5.09 15.39
CA VAL A 116 4.69 5.63 16.65
C VAL A 116 3.88 4.57 17.39
N THR A 117 3.07 3.78 16.67
CA THR A 117 2.31 2.67 17.26
C THR A 117 3.25 1.61 17.83
N LEU A 118 4.32 1.27 17.10
CA LEU A 118 5.36 0.35 17.58
C LEU A 118 6.00 0.86 18.88
N GLY A 119 6.46 2.10 18.87
CA GLY A 119 7.06 2.72 20.06
C GLY A 119 6.14 2.72 21.27
N ALA A 120 4.85 3.03 21.08
CA ALA A 120 3.86 3.02 22.16
C ALA A 120 3.61 1.62 22.71
N VAL A 121 3.56 0.58 21.86
CA VAL A 121 3.40 -0.81 22.30
C VAL A 121 4.63 -1.28 23.07
N PHE A 122 5.84 -1.01 22.58
CA PHE A 122 7.06 -1.39 23.26
C PHE A 122 7.22 -0.68 24.61
N LEU A 123 6.88 0.61 24.69
CA LEU A 123 6.89 1.34 25.96
C LEU A 123 5.96 0.71 27.02
N ALA A 124 4.87 0.09 26.57
CA ALA A 124 3.95 -0.60 27.48
C ALA A 124 4.42 -2.00 27.92
N ILE A 125 5.27 -2.67 27.12
CA ILE A 125 5.74 -4.05 27.37
C ILE A 125 7.14 -4.05 27.95
N ASP A 126 8.08 -3.33 27.31
CA ASP A 126 9.50 -3.25 27.65
C ASP A 126 10.08 -1.90 27.23
N ALA A 127 10.22 -0.99 28.18
CA ALA A 127 10.71 0.36 27.94
C ALA A 127 12.18 0.39 27.46
N GLU A 128 13.02 -0.54 27.90
CA GLU A 128 14.42 -0.60 27.47
C GLU A 128 14.52 -0.99 25.99
N GLN A 129 13.78 -2.01 25.58
CA GLN A 129 13.69 -2.42 24.18
C GLN A 129 13.04 -1.34 23.31
N ALA A 130 12.02 -0.62 23.82
CA ALA A 130 11.43 0.52 23.13
C ALA A 130 12.45 1.62 22.81
N ILE A 131 13.28 1.98 23.78
CA ILE A 131 14.33 2.99 23.61
C ILE A 131 15.37 2.50 22.61
N GLN A 132 15.79 1.25 22.69
CA GLN A 132 16.77 0.66 21.77
C GLN A 132 16.26 0.67 20.32
N ILE A 133 14.98 0.29 20.09
CA ILE A 133 14.36 0.34 18.77
C ILE A 133 14.23 1.80 18.30
N ALA A 134 13.70 2.68 19.14
CA ALA A 134 13.50 4.09 18.78
C ALA A 134 14.81 4.83 18.50
N SER A 135 15.92 4.45 19.13
CA SER A 135 17.23 5.07 18.93
C SER A 135 17.85 4.74 17.56
N ASN A 136 17.37 3.69 16.87
CA ASN A 136 17.90 3.30 15.56
C ASN A 136 17.23 4.11 14.41
N VAL A 137 17.41 5.44 14.48
CA VAL A 137 16.77 6.38 13.53
C VAL A 137 17.17 6.10 12.08
N GLU A 138 18.42 5.70 11.83
CA GLU A 138 18.91 5.39 10.49
C GLU A 138 18.15 4.22 9.86
N LEU A 139 17.90 3.17 10.65
CA LEU A 139 17.16 2.00 10.22
C LEU A 139 15.69 2.34 9.89
N HIS A 140 15.03 3.15 10.74
CA HIS A 140 13.68 3.61 10.49
C HIS A 140 13.60 4.51 9.25
N ALA A 141 14.55 5.42 9.09
CA ALA A 141 14.64 6.27 7.90
C ALA A 141 14.84 5.44 6.62
N ALA A 142 15.71 4.45 6.64
CA ALA A 142 15.94 3.54 5.52
C ALA A 142 14.66 2.76 5.17
N LYS A 143 13.91 2.26 6.16
CA LYS A 143 12.66 1.54 5.96
C LYS A 143 11.58 2.44 5.36
N ILE A 144 11.40 3.64 5.89
CA ILE A 144 10.45 4.63 5.36
C ILE A 144 10.81 4.97 3.91
N ALA A 145 12.09 5.24 3.64
CA ALA A 145 12.57 5.57 2.30
C ALA A 145 12.33 4.42 1.31
N ALA A 146 12.71 3.18 1.66
CA ALA A 146 12.54 2.01 0.81
C ALA A 146 11.07 1.75 0.46
N ASN A 147 10.17 1.79 1.45
CA ASN A 147 8.74 1.61 1.23
C ASN A 147 8.17 2.75 0.38
N THR A 148 8.52 4.01 0.66
CA THR A 148 8.06 5.17 -0.11
C THR A 148 8.50 5.08 -1.57
N VAL A 149 9.75 4.72 -1.84
CA VAL A 149 10.26 4.52 -3.21
C VAL A 149 9.50 3.38 -3.90
N GLY A 150 9.31 2.24 -3.21
CA GLY A 150 8.54 1.11 -3.74
C GLY A 150 7.11 1.49 -4.11
N GLU A 151 6.44 2.27 -3.28
CA GLU A 151 5.08 2.77 -3.53
C GLU A 151 5.01 3.72 -4.73
N ILE A 152 5.96 4.65 -4.84
CA ILE A 152 6.05 5.57 -5.99
C ILE A 152 6.26 4.79 -7.28
N LEU A 153 7.20 3.84 -7.30
CA LEU A 153 7.49 3.02 -8.47
C LEU A 153 6.27 2.18 -8.86
N PHE A 154 5.60 1.56 -7.88
CA PHE A 154 4.42 0.73 -8.15
C PHE A 154 3.24 1.56 -8.68
N MET A 155 2.98 2.71 -8.07
CA MET A 155 1.92 3.62 -8.54
C MET A 155 2.26 4.26 -9.89
N GLY A 156 3.53 4.55 -10.15
CA GLY A 156 4.03 5.01 -11.45
C GLY A 156 3.79 3.97 -12.55
N LEU A 157 4.10 2.70 -12.29
CA LEU A 157 3.81 1.58 -13.20
C LEU A 157 2.33 1.46 -13.52
N LEU A 158 1.46 1.57 -12.49
CA LEU A 158 0.00 1.54 -12.68
C LEU A 158 -0.51 2.76 -13.49
N GLY A 159 0.12 3.92 -13.32
CA GLY A 159 -0.15 5.11 -14.12
C GLY A 159 0.20 4.88 -15.58
N LEU A 160 1.41 4.42 -15.85
CA LEU A 160 1.90 4.14 -17.19
C LEU A 160 1.05 3.09 -17.93
N THR A 161 0.63 2.00 -17.25
CA THR A 161 -0.25 1.00 -17.87
C THR A 161 -1.59 1.58 -18.29
N ARG A 162 -2.18 2.49 -17.50
CA ARG A 162 -3.43 3.17 -17.86
C ARG A 162 -3.26 4.10 -19.06
N GLU A 163 -2.17 4.86 -19.10
CA GLU A 163 -1.87 5.74 -20.25
C GLU A 163 -1.69 4.93 -21.53
N LEU A 164 -1.01 3.79 -21.46
CA LEU A 164 -0.84 2.89 -22.60
C LEU A 164 -2.17 2.26 -23.06
N GLU A 165 -3.04 1.87 -22.13
CA GLU A 165 -4.38 1.36 -22.47
C GLU A 165 -5.22 2.46 -23.16
N GLN A 166 -5.23 3.68 -22.64
CA GLN A 166 -5.94 4.80 -23.23
C GLN A 166 -5.41 5.11 -24.64
N ALA A 167 -4.09 5.22 -24.81
CA ALA A 167 -3.48 5.45 -26.12
C ALA A 167 -3.84 4.33 -27.13
N ARG A 168 -3.92 3.09 -26.68
CA ARG A 168 -4.36 1.96 -27.51
C ARG A 168 -5.82 2.07 -27.91
N GLU A 169 -6.71 2.42 -27.00
CA GLU A 169 -8.14 2.62 -27.29
C GLU A 169 -8.36 3.77 -28.27
N ASP A 170 -7.66 4.89 -28.08
CA ASP A 170 -7.70 6.04 -28.99
C ASP A 170 -7.20 5.68 -30.39
N ALA A 171 -6.13 4.90 -30.49
CA ALA A 171 -5.61 4.43 -31.78
C ALA A 171 -6.58 3.49 -32.51
N VAL A 172 -7.28 2.60 -31.76
CA VAL A 172 -8.31 1.70 -32.35
C VAL A 172 -9.50 2.52 -32.85
N THR A 173 -9.98 3.48 -32.06
CA THR A 173 -11.09 4.35 -32.42
C THR A 173 -10.78 5.20 -33.65
N SER A 174 -9.59 5.80 -33.70
CA SER A 174 -9.13 6.59 -34.85
C SER A 174 -9.08 5.75 -36.14
N ARG A 175 -8.53 4.52 -36.05
CA ARG A 175 -8.49 3.60 -37.22
C ARG A 175 -9.90 3.22 -37.69
N ALA A 176 -10.84 3.01 -36.80
CA ALA A 176 -12.24 2.72 -37.15
C ALA A 176 -12.92 3.89 -37.88
N GLN A 177 -12.69 5.13 -37.42
CA GLN A 177 -13.17 6.35 -38.05
C GLN A 177 -12.59 6.54 -39.45
N VAL A 178 -11.30 6.36 -39.65
CA VAL A 178 -10.64 6.46 -40.97
C VAL A 178 -11.19 5.40 -41.94
N ARG A 179 -11.46 4.18 -41.42
CA ARG A 179 -12.05 3.11 -42.27
C ARG A 179 -13.49 3.42 -42.70
N SER A 180 -14.33 3.94 -41.79
CA SER A 180 -15.71 4.31 -42.15
C SER A 180 -15.75 5.46 -43.18
N ALA A 181 -14.92 6.50 -42.98
CA ALA A 181 -14.81 7.61 -43.92
C ALA A 181 -14.36 7.16 -45.35
N ARG A 182 -13.51 6.12 -45.43
CA ARG A 182 -13.11 5.55 -46.74
C ARG A 182 -14.19 4.71 -47.44
N LEU A 183 -15.17 4.21 -46.68
CA LEU A 183 -16.25 3.43 -47.26
C LEU A 183 -17.43 4.30 -47.75
N GLU A 184 -17.50 5.54 -47.26
CA GLU A 184 -18.51 6.53 -47.63
C GLU A 184 -18.09 7.42 -48.83
N ALA A 185 -16.79 7.43 -49.17
CA ALA A 185 -16.23 8.16 -50.31
C ALA A 185 -16.14 7.28 -51.56
#